data_393f414fd7169f760957633ffa89c6e1
#
_entry.id   393f414fd7169f760957633ffa89c6e1
#
_cell.length_a   1.000
_cell.length_b   1.000
_cell.length_c   1.000
_cell.angle_alpha   90.00
_cell.angle_beta   90.00
_cell.angle_gamma   90.00
#
_symmetry.space_group_name_H-M   'P 1'
#
loop_
_entity.id
_entity.type
_entity.pdbx_description
1 polymer ?
#
loop_
_entity_poly.entity_id
_entity_poly.type
_entity_poly.pdbx_seq_one_letter_code
_entity_poly.pdbx_strand_id
1 'polypeptide(L)'
;MKISVSHKKEADADKIGEMVRRIAERFDPDQIILFGSHARGTARHDSDVDLLVVMPVTGSKRKTRIEIRCALHDIHVAKDIIVATPDEVERYRNIVGTIIRPALREGKVLYARGR
;
A
#
# COMPACT_ATOMS: atom_id res chain seq x y z
N MET A 1 1.20 26.64 20.60
CA MET A 1 0.84 25.65 20.27
C MET A 1 1.67 24.81 19.65
N LYS A 2 1.64 23.73 19.59
CA LYS A 2 2.46 22.96 19.11
C LYS A 2 2.06 22.35 17.99
N ILE A 3 2.64 22.49 16.99
CA ILE A 3 2.39 21.84 15.88
C ILE A 3 3.45 20.95 15.78
N SER A 4 3.32 19.84 15.56
CA SER A 4 4.42 19.07 15.74
C SER A 4 4.47 17.98 14.73
N VAL A 5 5.46 17.18 14.86
CA VAL A 5 5.65 16.01 14.06
C VAL A 5 4.48 15.06 14.21
N SER A 6 3.90 14.96 15.40
CA SER A 6 2.78 14.07 15.58
C SER A 6 1.56 14.55 14.79
N HIS A 7 1.41 15.86 14.63
CA HIS A 7 0.34 16.39 13.82
C HIS A 7 0.53 15.96 12.36
N LYS A 8 1.75 15.99 11.86
CA LYS A 8 2.06 15.54 10.52
C LYS A 8 1.80 14.06 10.37
N LYS A 9 2.17 13.26 11.35
CA LYS A 9 1.93 11.82 11.32
C LYS A 9 0.44 11.50 11.27
N GLU A 10 -0.35 12.27 11.98
CA GLU A 10 -1.79 12.07 11.98
C GLU A 10 -2.37 12.35 10.60
N ALA A 11 -1.90 13.41 9.94
CA ALA A 11 -2.35 13.72 8.60
C ALA A 11 -1.96 12.62 7.60
N ASP A 12 -0.75 12.07 7.72
CA ASP A 12 -0.33 10.99 6.86
C ASP A 12 -1.14 9.72 7.11
N ALA A 13 -1.42 9.42 8.38
CA ALA A 13 -2.22 8.25 8.72
C ALA A 13 -3.63 8.39 8.14
N ASP A 14 -4.22 9.58 8.20
CA ASP A 14 -5.53 9.82 7.63
C ASP A 14 -5.53 9.62 6.12
N LYS A 15 -4.49 10.09 5.44
CA LYS A 15 -4.36 9.93 4.00
C LYS A 15 -4.18 8.46 3.62
N ILE A 16 -3.38 7.74 4.38
CA ILE A 16 -3.19 6.31 4.14
C ILE A 16 -4.51 5.58 4.32
N GLY A 17 -5.25 5.90 5.37
CA GLY A 17 -6.56 5.29 5.60
C GLY A 17 -7.52 5.54 4.47
N GLU A 18 -7.53 6.77 3.95
CA GLU A 18 -8.41 7.11 2.84
C GLU A 18 -8.01 6.35 1.57
N MET A 19 -6.72 6.21 1.31
CA MET A 19 -6.26 5.44 0.16
C MET A 19 -6.71 3.99 0.28
N VAL A 20 -6.53 3.39 1.44
CA VAL A 20 -6.93 2.00 1.66
C VAL A 20 -8.43 1.84 1.47
N ARG A 21 -9.22 2.77 2.01
CA ARG A 21 -10.67 2.71 1.87
C ARG A 21 -11.10 2.73 0.40
N ARG A 22 -10.51 3.63 -0.38
CA ARG A 22 -10.86 3.74 -1.80
C ARG A 22 -10.47 2.49 -2.59
N ILE A 23 -9.28 1.96 -2.33
CA ILE A 23 -8.84 0.76 -3.02
C ILE A 23 -9.76 -0.41 -2.65
N ALA A 24 -10.08 -0.53 -1.36
CA ALA A 24 -10.95 -1.61 -0.91
C ALA A 24 -12.32 -1.53 -1.55
N GLU A 25 -12.90 -0.33 -1.61
CA GLU A 25 -14.24 -0.16 -2.14
C GLU A 25 -14.31 -0.37 -3.65
N ARG A 26 -13.31 0.08 -4.37
CA ARG A 26 -13.37 0.08 -5.82
C ARG A 26 -12.80 -1.18 -6.45
N PHE A 27 -11.83 -1.80 -5.82
CA PHE A 27 -11.12 -2.93 -6.40
C PHE A 27 -11.30 -4.24 -5.64
N ASP A 28 -11.75 -4.17 -4.38
CA ASP A 28 -12.00 -5.33 -3.53
C ASP A 28 -10.85 -6.34 -3.59
N PRO A 29 -9.63 -5.92 -3.27
CA PRO A 29 -8.48 -6.80 -3.34
C PRO A 29 -8.51 -7.82 -2.21
N ASP A 30 -7.66 -8.84 -2.32
CA ASP A 30 -7.51 -9.82 -1.25
C ASP A 30 -6.87 -9.18 -0.02
N GLN A 31 -5.85 -8.35 -0.24
CA GLN A 31 -5.16 -7.66 0.85
C GLN A 31 -4.55 -6.36 0.37
N ILE A 32 -4.39 -5.42 1.29
CA ILE A 32 -3.60 -4.21 1.08
C ILE A 32 -2.60 -4.15 2.23
N ILE A 33 -1.32 -4.12 1.90
CA ILE A 33 -0.24 -4.18 2.89
C ILE A 33 0.61 -2.92 2.79
N LEU A 34 0.72 -2.20 3.90
CA LEU A 34 1.62 -1.05 4.00
C LEU A 34 3.00 -1.58 4.33
N PHE A 35 4.01 -1.18 3.56
CA PHE A 35 5.37 -1.59 3.85
C PHE A 35 6.29 -0.38 3.71
N GLY A 36 7.59 -0.60 3.83
CA GLY A 36 8.55 0.48 3.74
C GLY A 36 8.60 1.32 4.99
N SER A 37 9.06 2.56 4.85
CA SER A 37 9.37 3.40 6.02
C SER A 37 8.14 3.75 6.84
N HIS A 38 6.99 3.93 6.21
CA HIS A 38 5.77 4.22 6.97
C HIS A 38 5.34 3.03 7.83
N ALA A 39 5.58 1.80 7.36
CA ALA A 39 5.26 0.63 8.16
C ALA A 39 6.24 0.44 9.31
N ARG A 40 7.51 0.80 9.08
CA ARG A 40 8.54 0.65 10.11
C ARG A 40 8.54 1.78 11.13
N GLY A 41 7.80 2.85 10.89
CA GLY A 41 7.80 3.99 11.79
C GLY A 41 9.00 4.91 11.59
N THR A 42 9.70 4.79 10.47
CA THR A 42 10.87 5.61 10.19
C THR A 42 10.65 6.61 9.07
N ALA A 43 9.40 6.81 8.68
CA ALA A 43 9.08 7.70 7.57
C ALA A 43 9.44 9.14 7.91
N ARG A 44 9.93 9.86 6.90
CA ARG A 44 10.16 11.27 6.98
C ARG A 44 9.08 11.99 6.19
N HIS A 45 9.07 13.31 6.23
CA HIS A 45 8.03 14.08 5.56
C HIS A 45 8.03 13.85 4.04
N ASP A 46 9.15 13.44 3.47
CA ASP A 46 9.25 13.20 2.03
C ASP A 46 9.24 11.71 1.68
N SER A 47 8.94 10.84 2.63
CA SER A 47 8.90 9.40 2.35
C SER A 47 7.64 9.04 1.59
N ASP A 48 7.78 8.14 0.61
CA ASP A 48 6.62 7.63 -0.11
C ASP A 48 5.85 6.66 0.76
N VAL A 49 4.55 6.61 0.54
CA VAL A 49 3.71 5.56 1.13
C VAL A 49 3.75 4.37 0.19
N ASP A 50 4.25 3.24 0.68
CA ASP A 50 4.38 2.04 -0.13
C ASP A 50 3.25 1.07 0.18
N LEU A 51 2.43 0.76 -0.81
CA LEU A 51 1.31 -0.17 -0.65
C LEU A 51 1.44 -1.33 -1.63
N LEU A 52 1.31 -2.54 -1.10
CA LEU A 52 1.22 -3.75 -1.90
C LEU A 52 -0.25 -4.15 -1.95
N VAL A 53 -0.81 -4.16 -3.15
CA VAL A 53 -2.21 -4.54 -3.35
C VAL A 53 -2.22 -5.94 -3.95
N VAL A 54 -2.73 -6.90 -3.19
CA VAL A 54 -2.78 -8.30 -3.61
C VAL A 54 -4.17 -8.58 -4.15
N MET A 55 -4.26 -8.89 -5.43
CA MET A 55 -5.56 -9.13 -6.06
C MET A 55 -5.37 -9.92 -7.34
N PRO A 56 -6.39 -10.68 -7.74
CA PRO A 56 -6.35 -11.31 -9.05
C PRO A 56 -6.34 -10.24 -10.13
N VAL A 57 -5.57 -10.48 -11.18
CA VAL A 57 -5.50 -9.53 -12.28
C VAL A 57 -5.77 -10.29 -13.57
N THR A 58 -6.75 -9.81 -14.35
CA THR A 58 -6.98 -10.33 -15.68
C THR A 58 -6.40 -9.30 -16.62
N GLY A 59 -5.40 -9.68 -17.37
CA GLY A 59 -4.73 -8.75 -18.27
C GLY A 59 -3.51 -8.15 -17.63
N SER A 60 -3.34 -6.84 -17.73
CA SER A 60 -2.10 -6.19 -17.39
C SER A 60 -2.09 -5.66 -15.95
N LYS A 61 -1.07 -6.05 -15.18
CA LYS A 61 -0.87 -5.48 -13.84
C LYS A 61 -0.57 -3.99 -13.93
N ARG A 62 0.10 -3.58 -14.99
CA ARG A 62 0.41 -2.17 -15.18
C ARG A 62 -0.87 -1.35 -15.31
N LYS A 63 -1.83 -1.86 -16.08
CA LYS A 63 -3.10 -1.16 -16.26
C LYS A 63 -3.84 -1.07 -14.92
N THR A 64 -3.88 -2.15 -14.17
CA THR A 64 -4.52 -2.15 -12.87
C THR A 64 -3.86 -1.14 -11.94
N ARG A 65 -2.53 -1.10 -11.93
CA ARG A 65 -1.81 -0.15 -11.10
C ARG A 65 -2.15 1.28 -11.47
N ILE A 66 -2.24 1.57 -12.77
CA ILE A 66 -2.60 2.91 -13.22
C ILE A 66 -4.02 3.26 -12.78
N GLU A 67 -4.94 2.32 -12.87
CA GLU A 67 -6.31 2.55 -12.43
C GLU A 67 -6.38 2.87 -10.93
N ILE A 68 -5.59 2.15 -10.14
CA ILE A 68 -5.54 2.42 -8.72
C ILE A 68 -4.97 3.82 -8.46
N ARG A 69 -3.87 4.16 -9.13
CA ARG A 69 -3.27 5.47 -8.95
C ARG A 69 -4.24 6.58 -9.37
N CYS A 70 -5.00 6.38 -10.43
CA CYS A 70 -6.00 7.36 -10.85
C CYS A 70 -7.09 7.54 -9.79
N ALA A 71 -7.48 6.46 -9.13
CA ALA A 71 -8.48 6.54 -8.07
C ALA A 71 -7.98 7.33 -6.87
N LEU A 72 -6.66 7.48 -6.73
CA LEU A 72 -6.05 8.15 -5.58
C LEU A 72 -5.45 9.50 -5.94
N HIS A 73 -5.70 10.00 -7.15
CA HIS A 73 -4.94 11.15 -7.66
C HIS A 73 -5.13 12.42 -6.83
N ASP A 74 -6.27 12.56 -6.19
CA ASP A 74 -6.54 13.77 -5.38
C ASP A 74 -6.02 13.67 -3.95
N ILE A 75 -5.44 12.54 -3.59
CA ILE A 75 -4.82 12.41 -2.27
C ILE A 75 -3.36 12.80 -2.44
N HIS A 76 -3.02 13.96 -1.91
CA HIS A 76 -1.70 14.54 -2.13
C HIS A 76 -0.67 13.99 -1.16
N VAL A 77 -0.15 12.83 -1.49
CA VAL A 77 0.96 12.24 -0.76
C VAL A 77 1.72 11.40 -1.78
N ALA A 78 3.03 11.41 -1.70
CA ALA A 78 3.85 10.57 -2.57
C ALA A 78 3.57 9.12 -2.25
N LYS A 79 3.31 8.33 -3.27
CA LYS A 79 2.89 6.95 -3.08
C LYS A 79 3.46 6.05 -4.15
N ASP A 80 3.73 4.81 -3.76
CA ASP A 80 4.19 3.79 -4.67
C ASP A 80 3.23 2.60 -4.53
N ILE A 81 2.55 2.28 -5.61
CA ILE A 81 1.54 1.21 -5.60
C ILE A 81 2.12 0.02 -6.36
N ILE A 82 2.21 -1.10 -5.68
CA ILE A 82 2.68 -2.35 -6.26
C ILE A 82 1.49 -3.31 -6.30
N VAL A 83 1.25 -3.92 -7.46
CA VAL A 83 0.17 -4.89 -7.61
C VAL A 83 0.78 -6.27 -7.76
N ALA A 84 0.29 -7.23 -7.00
CA ALA A 84 0.73 -8.63 -7.10
C ALA A 84 -0.49 -9.53 -7.04
N THR A 85 -0.43 -10.64 -7.77
CA THR A 85 -1.51 -11.62 -7.68
C THR A 85 -1.26 -12.53 -6.48
N PRO A 86 -2.32 -13.21 -5.98
CA PRO A 86 -2.12 -14.17 -4.89
C PRO A 86 -1.09 -15.25 -5.23
N ASP A 87 -1.05 -15.71 -6.49
CA ASP A 87 -0.05 -16.68 -6.91
C ASP A 87 1.36 -16.13 -6.81
N GLU A 88 1.55 -14.88 -7.18
CA GLU A 88 2.86 -14.25 -7.08
C GLU A 88 3.29 -14.12 -5.63
N VAL A 89 2.36 -13.78 -4.75
CA VAL A 89 2.67 -13.66 -3.33
C VAL A 89 3.15 -15.01 -2.80
N GLU A 90 2.45 -16.09 -3.13
CA GLU A 90 2.87 -17.42 -2.68
C GLU A 90 4.23 -17.81 -3.27
N ARG A 91 4.43 -17.51 -4.54
CA ARG A 91 5.66 -17.92 -5.23
C ARG A 91 6.88 -17.18 -4.71
N TYR A 92 6.73 -15.89 -4.43
CA TYR A 92 7.89 -15.04 -4.13
C TYR A 92 8.05 -14.68 -2.66
N ARG A 93 7.17 -15.18 -1.79
CA ARG A 93 7.16 -14.74 -0.40
C ARG A 93 8.48 -14.94 0.34
N ASN A 94 9.25 -15.95 -0.05
CA ASN A 94 10.51 -16.24 0.60
C ASN A 94 11.73 -16.01 -0.29
N ILE A 95 11.54 -15.37 -1.44
CA ILE A 95 12.64 -15.20 -2.37
C ILE A 95 13.30 -13.86 -2.15
N VAL A 96 14.57 -13.90 -1.75
CA VAL A 96 15.38 -12.72 -1.54
C VAL A 96 15.54 -11.99 -2.88
N GLY A 97 15.43 -10.68 -2.85
CA GLY A 97 15.57 -9.88 -4.05
C GLY A 97 14.25 -9.45 -4.65
N THR A 98 13.12 -9.96 -4.14
CA THR A 98 11.81 -9.48 -4.59
C THR A 98 11.29 -8.44 -3.62
N ILE A 99 10.36 -7.62 -4.10
CA ILE A 99 9.72 -6.63 -3.23
C ILE A 99 8.69 -7.31 -2.33
N ILE A 100 8.19 -8.46 -2.72
CA ILE A 100 7.14 -9.17 -1.98
C ILE A 100 7.65 -9.64 -0.63
N ARG A 101 8.88 -10.17 -0.59
CA ARG A 101 9.41 -10.71 0.65
C ARG A 101 9.46 -9.66 1.78
N PRO A 102 10.10 -8.50 1.57
CA PRO A 102 10.11 -7.51 2.66
C PRO A 102 8.73 -6.95 2.95
N ALA A 103 7.87 -6.82 1.94
CA ALA A 103 6.52 -6.34 2.20
C ALA A 103 5.77 -7.27 3.13
N LEU A 104 5.92 -8.58 2.96
CA LEU A 104 5.22 -9.53 3.83
C LEU A 104 5.86 -9.63 5.22
N ARG A 105 7.19 -9.50 5.28
CA ARG A 105 7.88 -9.68 6.56
C ARG A 105 7.78 -8.46 7.46
N GLU A 106 7.82 -7.27 6.89
CA GLU A 106 7.86 -6.04 7.66
C GLU A 106 6.59 -5.22 7.56
N GLY A 107 5.70 -5.59 6.65
CA GLY A 107 4.53 -4.80 6.38
C GLY A 107 3.41 -5.00 7.38
N LYS A 108 2.43 -4.11 7.27
CA LYS A 108 1.22 -4.17 8.08
C LYS A 108 0.04 -4.35 7.16
N VAL A 109 -0.77 -5.35 7.43
CA VAL A 109 -1.98 -5.58 6.65
C VAL A 109 -3.01 -4.55 7.07
N LEU A 110 -3.36 -3.64 6.18
CA LEU A 110 -4.34 -2.60 6.48
C LEU A 110 -5.74 -2.97 6.00
N TYR A 111 -5.83 -3.94 5.11
CA TYR A 111 -7.11 -4.44 4.63
C TYR A 111 -6.94 -5.89 4.21
N ALA A 112 -7.87 -6.73 4.61
CA ALA A 112 -7.93 -8.10 4.15
C ALA A 112 -9.39 -8.41 3.90
N ARG A 113 -9.67 -8.99 2.72
CA ARG A 113 -11.04 -9.34 2.39
C ARG A 113 -11.54 -10.32 3.43
N GLY A 114 -12.76 -10.07 3.91
CA GLY A 114 -13.32 -10.86 4.98
C GLY A 114 -13.49 -12.33 4.62
N ARG A 115 -13.44 -13.15 5.61
CA ARG A 115 -13.60 -14.56 5.44
C ARG A 115 -14.62 -15.06 6.38
#